data_3a8114d2c66d67002bd4d74efeb09544
#
_entry.id   3a8114d2c66d67002bd4d74efeb09544
#
_cell.length_a   1.000
_cell.length_b   1.000
_cell.length_c   1.000
_cell.angle_alpha   90.00
_cell.angle_beta   90.00
_cell.angle_gamma   90.00
#
_symmetry.space_group_name_H-M   'P 1'
#
loop_
_entity.id
_entity.type
_entity.pdbx_description
1 polymer ?
#
loop_
_entity_poly.entity_id
_entity_poly.type
_entity_poly.pdbx_seq_one_letter_code
_entity_poly.pdbx_strand_id
1 'polypeptide(L)'
;MYFYFHHLQISLLKLCSKIKLIIKKTRVARLSTVDKTSQPYSIPVVFVYYKNSFFIPLDEKTKSTKTSKLRRVKNIEHNPQVCLLIDEYTENWNDLFYILIKGKAELIHEKYNLKHVHKLLVSKYPQYMKIGIGDSCIRINPTKVTIWNNESL
;
A
#
# COMPACT_ATOMS: atom_id res chain seq x y z
N MET A 1 0.54 -33.60 6.37
CA MET A 1 -0.62 -32.69 6.47
C MET A 1 -0.52 -31.71 5.30
N TYR A 2 -1.27 -31.95 4.22
CA TYR A 2 -1.24 -31.10 3.03
C TYR A 2 -2.10 -29.86 3.28
N PHE A 3 -1.50 -28.68 3.36
CA PHE A 3 -2.22 -27.41 3.38
C PHE A 3 -2.77 -27.17 1.97
N TYR A 4 -4.07 -27.24 1.79
CA TYR A 4 -4.74 -26.78 0.56
C TYR A 4 -4.70 -25.27 0.53
N PHE A 5 -3.78 -24.70 -0.25
CA PHE A 5 -3.66 -23.27 -0.45
C PHE A 5 -4.75 -22.80 -1.43
N HIS A 6 -5.80 -22.17 -0.91
CA HIS A 6 -6.75 -21.49 -1.78
C HIS A 6 -6.20 -20.11 -2.14
N HIS A 7 -5.64 -20.00 -3.34
CA HIS A 7 -5.26 -18.71 -3.92
C HIS A 7 -6.43 -18.19 -4.74
N LEU A 8 -7.16 -17.22 -4.22
CA LEU A 8 -8.24 -16.58 -4.95
C LEU A 8 -7.68 -15.40 -5.76
N GLN A 9 -7.66 -15.51 -7.08
CA GLN A 9 -7.35 -14.40 -7.98
C GLN A 9 -8.63 -13.61 -8.24
N ILE A 10 -8.77 -12.44 -7.61
CA ILE A 10 -9.95 -11.60 -7.75
C ILE A 10 -9.69 -10.51 -8.79
N SER A 11 -10.64 -10.33 -9.73
CA SER A 11 -10.69 -9.13 -10.58
C SER A 11 -10.84 -7.89 -9.68
N LEU A 12 -10.02 -6.87 -9.92
CA LEU A 12 -9.94 -5.60 -9.19
C LEU A 12 -11.27 -4.89 -8.93
N LEU A 13 -12.28 -5.15 -9.75
CA LEU A 13 -13.60 -4.53 -9.66
C LEU A 13 -14.48 -5.10 -8.54
N LYS A 14 -14.09 -6.22 -7.89
CA LYS A 14 -14.92 -6.93 -6.91
C LYS A 14 -14.17 -7.33 -5.63
N LEU A 15 -13.38 -6.43 -5.05
CA LEU A 15 -12.98 -6.63 -3.66
C LEU A 15 -14.25 -6.72 -2.81
N CYS A 16 -14.49 -7.89 -2.20
CA CYS A 16 -15.64 -8.08 -1.34
C CYS A 16 -15.58 -7.13 -0.13
N SER A 17 -16.71 -6.88 0.50
CA SER A 17 -16.81 -5.95 1.64
C SER A 17 -15.85 -6.32 2.78
N LYS A 18 -15.62 -7.61 3.02
CA LYS A 18 -14.72 -8.12 4.06
C LYS A 18 -13.27 -7.71 3.79
N ILE A 19 -12.79 -7.87 2.55
CA ILE A 19 -11.42 -7.47 2.14
C ILE A 19 -11.23 -5.94 2.24
N LYS A 20 -12.23 -5.17 1.80
CA LYS A 20 -12.19 -3.70 1.95
C LYS A 20 -12.11 -3.28 3.41
N LEU A 21 -12.79 -4.00 4.32
CA LEU A 21 -12.73 -3.74 5.75
C LEU A 21 -11.34 -4.04 6.32
N ILE A 22 -10.72 -5.16 5.94
CA ILE A 22 -9.35 -5.52 6.31
C ILE A 22 -8.39 -4.41 5.87
N ILE A 23 -8.41 -4.04 4.58
CA ILE A 23 -7.58 -2.98 4.01
C ILE A 23 -7.77 -1.65 4.78
N LYS A 24 -9.00 -1.32 5.16
CA LYS A 24 -9.30 -0.11 5.92
C LYS A 24 -8.74 -0.16 7.34
N LYS A 25 -8.81 -1.31 8.02
CA LYS A 25 -8.33 -1.49 9.41
C LYS A 25 -6.82 -1.61 9.50
N THR A 26 -6.18 -2.29 8.55
CA THR A 26 -4.72 -2.51 8.57
C THR A 26 -3.97 -1.20 8.46
N ARG A 27 -3.02 -0.99 9.38
CA ARG A 27 -2.31 0.29 9.54
C ARG A 27 -1.01 0.36 8.74
N VAL A 28 -0.37 -0.76 8.49
CA VAL A 28 0.94 -0.84 7.82
C VAL A 28 0.87 -1.87 6.71
N ALA A 29 1.46 -1.54 5.57
CA ALA A 29 1.73 -2.48 4.48
C ALA A 29 3.23 -2.46 4.15
N ARG A 30 3.72 -3.44 3.38
CA ARG A 30 5.09 -3.49 2.87
C ARG A 30 5.08 -3.14 1.41
N LEU A 31 5.72 -2.03 1.06
CA LEU A 31 5.91 -1.61 -0.33
C LEU A 31 7.23 -2.16 -0.85
N SER A 32 7.15 -2.98 -1.88
CA SER A 32 8.31 -3.50 -2.59
C SER A 32 8.47 -2.81 -3.94
N THR A 33 9.66 -2.32 -4.20
CA THR A 33 10.11 -1.65 -5.42
C THR A 33 11.41 -2.28 -5.89
N VAL A 34 11.82 -2.01 -7.13
CA VAL A 34 13.06 -2.53 -7.71
C VAL A 34 13.87 -1.35 -8.25
N ASP A 35 15.17 -1.34 -8.00
CA ASP A 35 16.05 -0.32 -8.54
C ASP A 35 16.51 -0.64 -9.99
N LYS A 36 17.29 0.25 -10.57
CA LYS A 36 17.82 0.12 -11.94
C LYS A 36 18.70 -1.13 -12.15
N THR A 37 19.21 -1.73 -11.09
CA THR A 37 20.03 -2.96 -11.14
C THR A 37 19.21 -4.22 -10.83
N SER A 38 17.88 -4.11 -10.81
CA SER A 38 16.95 -5.17 -10.41
C SER A 38 17.05 -5.60 -8.96
N GLN A 39 17.72 -4.81 -8.10
CA GLN A 39 17.79 -5.11 -6.68
C GLN A 39 16.45 -4.78 -5.99
N PRO A 40 15.79 -5.77 -5.35
CA PRO A 40 14.56 -5.53 -4.60
C PRO A 40 14.80 -4.64 -3.37
N TYR A 41 13.82 -3.79 -3.08
CA TYR A 41 13.81 -2.92 -1.92
C TYR A 41 12.41 -2.89 -1.31
N SER A 42 12.28 -3.30 -0.05
CA SER A 42 10.99 -3.37 0.64
C SER A 42 11.02 -2.57 1.94
N ILE A 43 9.97 -1.80 2.20
CA ILE A 43 9.83 -0.96 3.38
C ILE A 43 8.39 -0.98 3.92
N PRO A 44 8.21 -0.80 5.25
CA PRO A 44 6.89 -0.53 5.80
C PRO A 44 6.39 0.85 5.38
N VAL A 45 5.11 0.93 5.07
CA VAL A 45 4.44 2.17 4.68
C VAL A 45 3.05 2.27 5.32
N VAL A 46 2.63 3.49 5.62
CA VAL A 46 1.23 3.81 5.92
C VAL A 46 0.50 4.07 4.60
N PHE A 47 -0.80 3.81 4.55
CA PHE A 47 -1.56 3.91 3.31
C PHE A 47 -3.05 4.12 3.54
N VAL A 48 -3.74 4.62 2.52
CA VAL A 48 -5.20 4.58 2.41
C VAL A 48 -5.61 4.01 1.06
N TYR A 49 -6.82 3.44 1.01
CA TYR A 49 -7.43 2.93 -0.21
C TYR A 49 -8.60 3.83 -0.60
N TYR A 50 -8.59 4.33 -1.83
CA TYR A 50 -9.62 5.21 -2.35
C TYR A 50 -9.74 5.07 -3.88
N LYS A 51 -10.97 5.01 -4.39
CA LYS A 51 -11.26 4.90 -5.84
C LYS A 51 -10.41 3.84 -6.54
N ASN A 52 -10.38 2.62 -5.96
CA ASN A 52 -9.66 1.46 -6.49
C ASN A 52 -8.13 1.61 -6.55
N SER A 53 -7.54 2.61 -5.88
CA SER A 53 -6.10 2.82 -5.81
C SER A 53 -5.64 2.91 -4.36
N PHE A 54 -4.37 2.58 -4.13
CA PHE A 54 -3.71 2.79 -2.83
C PHE A 54 -2.89 4.07 -2.89
N PHE A 55 -2.94 4.85 -1.81
CA PHE A 55 -2.19 6.10 -1.69
C PHE A 55 -1.27 6.03 -0.48
N ILE A 56 0.01 6.27 -0.71
CA ILE A 56 1.07 6.27 0.29
C ILE A 56 1.63 7.68 0.37
N PRO A 57 1.50 8.38 1.52
CA PRO A 57 2.01 9.74 1.65
C PRO A 57 3.53 9.75 1.59
N LEU A 58 4.07 10.82 1.04
CA LEU A 58 5.49 11.12 1.08
C LEU A 58 5.69 12.23 2.11
N ASP A 59 5.96 11.83 3.35
CA ASP A 59 6.21 12.75 4.44
C ASP A 59 7.55 13.45 4.22
N GLU A 60 7.54 14.75 4.20
CA GLU A 60 8.75 15.55 4.34
C GLU A 60 9.19 15.55 5.82
N LYS A 61 9.65 14.39 6.30
CA LYS A 61 10.28 14.30 7.63
C LYS A 61 11.58 15.09 7.60
N THR A 62 11.53 16.33 8.14
CA THR A 62 12.62 17.29 8.21
C THR A 62 13.02 17.94 6.89
N LYS A 63 13.25 19.26 6.92
CA LYS A 63 13.67 20.13 5.81
C LYS A 63 14.96 19.71 5.06
N SER A 64 15.57 18.58 5.42
CA SER A 64 16.87 18.12 4.92
C SER A 64 16.80 17.09 3.78
N THR A 65 15.68 16.38 3.58
CA THR A 65 15.61 15.35 2.53
C THR A 65 14.47 15.64 1.57
N LYS A 66 14.80 16.18 0.39
CA LYS A 66 13.82 16.34 -0.70
C LYS A 66 13.19 14.98 -1.03
N THR A 67 11.89 14.95 -1.25
CA THR A 67 11.09 13.75 -1.60
C THR A 67 11.72 12.96 -2.75
N SER A 68 12.30 13.65 -3.75
CA SER A 68 13.02 13.07 -4.87
C SER A 68 14.28 12.26 -4.50
N LYS A 69 14.81 12.40 -3.27
CA LYS A 69 15.95 11.61 -2.78
C LYS A 69 15.56 10.27 -2.19
N LEU A 70 14.28 10.02 -1.91
CA LEU A 70 13.82 8.76 -1.33
C LEU A 70 14.03 7.61 -2.30
N ARG A 71 14.66 6.51 -1.84
CA ARG A 71 14.99 5.35 -2.69
C ARG A 71 13.77 4.80 -3.41
N ARG A 72 12.64 4.63 -2.70
CA ARG A 72 11.38 4.16 -3.29
C ARG A 72 10.86 5.05 -4.41
N VAL A 73 11.06 6.38 -4.31
CA VAL A 73 10.67 7.33 -5.36
C VAL A 73 11.51 7.13 -6.61
N LYS A 74 12.84 7.11 -6.48
CA LYS A 74 13.77 6.84 -7.58
C LYS A 74 13.50 5.49 -8.25
N ASN A 75 13.19 4.47 -7.45
CA ASN A 75 12.87 3.15 -7.96
C ASN A 75 11.61 3.20 -8.84
N ILE A 76 10.53 3.86 -8.36
CA ILE A 76 9.26 3.98 -9.07
C ILE A 76 9.40 4.80 -10.35
N GLU A 77 10.19 5.89 -10.34
CA GLU A 77 10.50 6.68 -11.54
C GLU A 77 11.20 5.85 -12.62
N HIS A 78 12.05 4.91 -12.20
CA HIS A 78 12.75 4.01 -13.13
C HIS A 78 11.88 2.80 -13.54
N ASN A 79 11.23 2.16 -12.57
CA ASN A 79 10.38 0.99 -12.77
C ASN A 79 9.08 1.14 -11.95
N PRO A 80 7.95 1.43 -12.61
CA PRO A 80 6.68 1.63 -11.91
C PRO A 80 6.05 0.35 -11.36
N GLN A 81 6.58 -0.83 -11.67
CA GLN A 81 6.07 -2.10 -11.17
C GLN A 81 6.37 -2.24 -9.68
N VAL A 82 5.32 -2.44 -8.89
CA VAL A 82 5.43 -2.56 -7.43
C VAL A 82 4.58 -3.70 -6.89
N CYS A 83 4.94 -4.15 -5.68
CA CYS A 83 4.07 -4.97 -4.85
C CYS A 83 3.76 -4.24 -3.55
N LEU A 84 2.50 -4.32 -3.11
CA LEU A 84 2.08 -3.91 -1.78
C LEU A 84 1.55 -5.13 -1.06
N LEU A 85 2.19 -5.52 0.05
CA LEU A 85 1.80 -6.65 0.88
C LEU A 85 1.12 -6.13 2.15
N ILE A 86 -0.08 -6.62 2.41
CA ILE A 86 -0.83 -6.44 3.64
C ILE A 86 -0.95 -7.83 4.26
N ASP A 87 -0.44 -8.01 5.46
CA ASP A 87 -0.42 -9.28 6.15
C ASP A 87 -0.64 -9.09 7.64
N GLU A 88 -1.08 -10.13 8.29
CA GLU A 88 -1.18 -10.21 9.75
C GLU A 88 -0.73 -11.59 10.21
N TYR A 89 0.16 -11.60 11.22
CA TYR A 89 0.55 -12.80 11.92
C TYR A 89 -0.19 -12.87 13.26
N THR A 90 -0.75 -14.03 13.57
CA THR A 90 -1.34 -14.34 14.87
C THR A 90 -0.92 -15.75 15.30
N GLU A 91 -0.93 -16.04 16.60
CA GLU A 91 -0.67 -17.39 17.12
C GLU A 91 -1.79 -18.37 16.77
N ASN A 92 -3.00 -17.87 16.54
CA ASN A 92 -4.08 -18.66 15.95
C ASN A 92 -3.93 -18.67 14.42
N TRP A 93 -3.38 -19.72 13.89
CA TRP A 93 -3.10 -19.85 12.46
C TRP A 93 -4.35 -19.86 11.57
N ASN A 94 -5.54 -20.06 12.12
CA ASN A 94 -6.79 -19.93 11.38
C ASN A 94 -7.08 -18.47 10.99
N ASP A 95 -6.52 -17.51 11.72
CA ASP A 95 -6.69 -16.08 11.48
C ASP A 95 -5.59 -15.46 10.60
N LEU A 96 -4.62 -16.29 10.16
CA LEU A 96 -3.56 -15.83 9.26
C LEU A 96 -4.11 -15.43 7.90
N PHE A 97 -3.66 -14.30 7.40
CA PHE A 97 -3.95 -13.88 6.03
C PHE A 97 -2.84 -13.03 5.43
N TYR A 98 -2.81 -12.98 4.12
CA TYR A 98 -2.17 -11.89 3.40
C TYR A 98 -2.98 -11.46 2.17
N ILE A 99 -2.78 -10.20 1.79
CA ILE A 99 -3.29 -9.60 0.56
C ILE A 99 -2.08 -9.07 -0.19
N LEU A 100 -1.74 -9.69 -1.32
CA LEU A 100 -0.66 -9.25 -2.20
C LEU A 100 -1.24 -8.49 -3.39
N ILE A 101 -0.91 -7.21 -3.47
CA ILE A 101 -1.34 -6.30 -4.52
C ILE A 101 -0.13 -6.05 -5.44
N LYS A 102 -0.19 -6.55 -6.68
CA LYS A 102 0.72 -6.13 -7.75
C LYS A 102 0.09 -4.95 -8.49
N GLY A 103 0.89 -3.96 -8.84
CA GLY A 103 0.36 -2.77 -9.50
C GLY A 103 1.43 -1.90 -10.13
N LYS A 104 0.96 -0.80 -10.77
CA LYS A 104 1.81 0.26 -11.27
C LYS A 104 1.70 1.46 -10.35
N ALA A 105 2.86 1.97 -9.90
CA ALA A 105 2.95 3.14 -9.06
C ALA A 105 3.30 4.37 -9.88
N GLU A 106 2.81 5.51 -9.44
CA GLU A 106 3.12 6.83 -9.97
C GLU A 106 3.18 7.86 -8.85
N LEU A 107 3.90 8.95 -9.07
CA LEU A 107 3.99 10.06 -8.14
C LEU A 107 2.92 11.09 -8.48
N ILE A 108 2.13 11.45 -7.47
CA ILE A 108 1.12 12.50 -7.57
C ILE A 108 1.60 13.70 -6.76
N HIS A 109 1.69 14.87 -7.41
CA HIS A 109 2.16 16.13 -6.82
C HIS A 109 1.07 17.19 -6.69
N GLU A 110 -0.17 16.88 -7.07
CA GLU A 110 -1.25 17.86 -7.14
C GLU A 110 -2.05 17.92 -5.84
N LYS A 111 -1.89 19.02 -5.11
CA LYS A 111 -2.57 19.29 -3.86
C LYS A 111 -4.10 19.20 -3.94
N TYR A 112 -4.69 19.65 -5.06
CA TYR A 112 -6.15 19.63 -5.27
C TYR A 112 -6.73 18.23 -5.40
N ASN A 113 -6.04 17.35 -6.11
CA ASN A 113 -6.46 15.96 -6.32
C ASN A 113 -6.27 15.11 -5.05
N LEU A 114 -5.42 15.55 -4.10
CA LEU A 114 -5.11 14.83 -2.87
C LEU A 114 -5.98 15.24 -1.68
N LYS A 115 -6.83 16.26 -1.78
CA LYS A 115 -7.64 16.77 -0.65
C LYS A 115 -8.45 15.68 0.07
N HIS A 116 -9.08 14.77 -0.70
CA HIS A 116 -9.84 13.67 -0.12
C HIS A 116 -8.93 12.58 0.47
N VAL A 117 -7.84 12.28 -0.20
CA VAL A 117 -6.80 11.35 0.29
C VAL A 117 -6.21 11.84 1.61
N HIS A 118 -5.90 13.13 1.73
CA HIS A 118 -5.42 13.75 2.98
C HIS A 118 -6.44 13.60 4.12
N LYS A 119 -7.73 13.84 3.86
CA LYS A 119 -8.78 13.61 4.87
C LYS A 119 -8.80 12.16 5.35
N LEU A 120 -8.69 11.19 4.43
CA LEU A 120 -8.65 9.77 4.77
C LEU A 120 -7.38 9.42 5.56
N LEU A 121 -6.22 9.99 5.19
CA LEU A 121 -4.97 9.78 5.91
C LEU A 121 -5.05 10.32 7.34
N VAL A 122 -5.55 11.54 7.55
CA VAL A 122 -5.74 12.14 8.87
C VAL A 122 -6.71 11.30 9.71
N SER A 123 -7.83 10.86 9.12
CA SER A 123 -8.82 10.01 9.81
C SER A 123 -8.23 8.67 10.23
N LYS A 124 -7.42 8.05 9.39
CA LYS A 124 -6.78 6.76 9.67
C LYS A 124 -5.57 6.89 10.58
N TYR A 125 -4.82 7.97 10.48
CA TYR A 125 -3.57 8.24 11.22
C TYR A 125 -3.63 9.65 11.85
N PRO A 126 -4.22 9.78 13.07
CA PRO A 126 -4.42 11.09 13.71
C PRO A 126 -3.14 11.90 13.94
N GLN A 127 -1.97 11.23 13.93
CA GLN A 127 -0.67 11.89 14.05
C GLN A 127 -0.45 12.95 12.95
N TYR A 128 -1.05 12.75 11.77
CA TYR A 128 -0.96 13.72 10.65
C TYR A 128 -1.63 15.07 10.94
N MET A 129 -2.50 15.15 11.94
CA MET A 129 -3.03 16.45 12.40
C MET A 129 -1.93 17.35 12.99
N LYS A 130 -0.91 16.73 13.61
CA LYS A 130 0.19 17.47 14.25
C LYS A 130 1.38 17.70 13.31
N ILE A 131 1.75 16.68 12.53
CA ILE A 131 2.97 16.74 11.70
C ILE A 131 2.71 17.18 10.26
N GLY A 132 1.42 17.26 9.85
CA GLY A 132 1.05 17.54 8.47
C GLY A 132 1.28 16.36 7.53
N ILE A 133 0.79 16.48 6.30
CA ILE A 133 1.01 15.54 5.20
C ILE A 133 1.67 16.33 4.08
N GLY A 134 2.74 15.80 3.50
CA GLY A 134 3.39 16.38 2.33
C GLY A 134 2.46 16.52 1.12
N ASP A 135 2.80 17.40 0.18
CA ASP A 135 2.00 17.67 -1.02
C ASP A 135 2.10 16.56 -2.09
N SER A 136 2.79 15.48 -1.78
CA SER A 136 3.05 14.37 -2.70
C SER A 136 2.64 13.02 -2.13
N CYS A 137 2.13 12.16 -2.99
CA CYS A 137 1.81 10.78 -2.68
C CYS A 137 2.30 9.84 -3.78
N ILE A 138 2.60 8.59 -3.40
CA ILE A 138 2.66 7.48 -4.36
C ILE A 138 1.24 6.95 -4.52
N ARG A 139 0.72 6.95 -5.75
CA ARG A 139 -0.51 6.24 -6.12
C ARG A 139 -0.14 4.89 -6.71
N ILE A 140 -0.75 3.82 -6.22
CA ILE A 140 -0.61 2.48 -6.79
C ILE A 140 -1.95 2.09 -7.42
N ASN A 141 -1.93 1.87 -8.73
CA ASN A 141 -3.04 1.32 -9.48
C ASN A 141 -2.88 -0.20 -9.55
N PRO A 142 -3.69 -0.97 -8.82
CA PRO A 142 -3.56 -2.41 -8.79
C PRO A 142 -3.81 -3.03 -10.17
N THR A 143 -3.01 -4.03 -10.56
CA THR A 143 -3.20 -4.84 -11.76
C THR A 143 -3.62 -6.27 -11.43
N LYS A 144 -3.21 -6.77 -10.25
CA LYS A 144 -3.57 -8.10 -9.75
C LYS A 144 -3.63 -8.07 -8.23
N VAL A 145 -4.66 -8.70 -7.67
CA VAL A 145 -4.78 -8.92 -6.23
C VAL A 145 -4.85 -10.41 -5.97
N THR A 146 -3.98 -10.91 -5.09
CA THR A 146 -3.97 -12.28 -4.60
C THR A 146 -4.26 -12.24 -3.11
N ILE A 147 -5.19 -13.04 -2.67
CA ILE A 147 -5.58 -13.17 -1.26
C ILE A 147 -5.31 -14.60 -0.84
N TRP A 148 -4.69 -14.74 0.29
CA TRP A 148 -4.53 -16.01 0.97
C TRP A 148 -5.00 -15.87 2.43
N ASN A 149 -5.73 -16.85 2.89
CA ASN A 149 -6.12 -17.03 4.28
C ASN A 149 -6.29 -18.51 4.56
N ASN A 150 -6.22 -18.89 5.82
CA ASN A 150 -6.34 -20.28 6.23
C ASN A 150 -7.80 -20.78 6.32
N GLU A 151 -8.77 -19.85 6.40
CA GLU A 151 -10.19 -20.13 6.28
C GLU A 151 -10.75 -19.49 5.01
N SER A 152 -11.73 -20.15 4.36
CA SER A 152 -12.42 -19.58 3.19
C SER A 152 -13.11 -18.25 3.57
N LEU A 153 -12.64 -17.16 3.01
CA LEU A 153 -13.26 -15.82 3.12
C LEU A 153 -14.61 -15.77 2.43
#